data_5c1cf69b8cf1ddfbb3446c9e5c6964cc
#
_entry.id   5c1cf69b8cf1ddfbb3446c9e5c6964cc
#
_cell.length_a   1.000
_cell.length_b   1.000
_cell.length_c   1.000
_cell.angle_alpha   90.00
_cell.angle_beta   90.00
_cell.angle_gamma   90.00
#
_symmetry.space_group_name_H-M   'P 1'
#
loop_
_entity.id
_entity.type
_entity.pdbx_description
1 polymer ?
#
loop_
_entity_poly.entity_id
_entity_poly.type
_entity_poly.pdbx_seq_one_letter_code
_entity_poly.pdbx_strand_id
1 'polypeptide(L)' 'MNRIAVIGIIVEEPQEVEKLNQLLHEYGSYIIGRMGIPYRERMIHVISIAMDAPQDTINALTGKIGRLEGISAKAVYSK' A
#
# COMPACT_ATOMS: atom_id res chain seq x y z
N MET A 1 4.50 19.49 6.11
CA MET A 1 3.57 19.02 7.14
C MET A 1 3.11 17.60 6.81
N ASN A 2 3.12 16.75 7.81
CA ASN A 2 2.71 15.35 7.62
C ASN A 2 1.20 15.20 7.74
N ARG A 3 0.70 14.16 7.07
CA ARG A 3 -0.70 13.76 7.18
C ARG A 3 -0.74 12.28 7.53
N ILE A 4 -1.82 11.89 8.16
CA ILE A 4 -2.10 10.47 8.38
C ILE A 4 -2.89 9.99 7.17
N ALA A 5 -2.51 8.86 6.64
CA ALA A 5 -3.21 8.26 5.51
C ALA A 5 -3.32 6.75 5.69
N VAL A 6 -4.38 6.20 5.13
CA VAL A 6 -4.55 4.75 5.02
C VAL A 6 -4.61 4.43 3.54
N ILE A 7 -3.76 3.51 3.09
CA ILE A 7 -3.76 3.05 1.71
C ILE A 7 -4.36 1.66 1.69
N GLY A 8 -5.49 1.49 1.00
CA GLY A 8 -6.08 0.19 0.76
C GLY A 8 -5.53 -0.38 -0.53
N ILE A 9 -5.12 -1.63 -0.49
CA ILE A 9 -4.42 -2.29 -1.59
C ILE A 9 -5.07 -3.64 -1.86
N ILE A 10 -5.39 -3.92 -3.13
CA ILE A 10 -5.88 -5.23 -3.55
C ILE A 10 -4.87 -5.80 -4.54
N VAL A 11 -4.35 -6.98 -4.24
CA VAL A 11 -3.39 -7.67 -5.09
C VAL A 11 -4.09 -8.87 -5.75
N GLU A 12 -4.25 -8.79 -7.07
CA GLU A 12 -4.88 -9.86 -7.85
C GLU A 12 -3.87 -10.76 -8.56
N GLU A 13 -2.59 -10.35 -8.59
CA GLU A 13 -1.51 -11.13 -9.16
C GLU A 13 -0.52 -11.50 -8.05
N PRO A 14 -0.63 -12.71 -7.48
CA PRO A 14 0.18 -13.08 -6.31
C PRO A 14 1.68 -12.94 -6.51
N GLN A 15 2.16 -13.14 -7.73
CA GLN A 15 3.59 -13.01 -8.01
C GLN A 15 4.11 -11.58 -7.87
N GLU A 16 3.21 -10.59 -7.82
CA GLU A 16 3.61 -9.19 -7.65
C GLU A 16 3.76 -8.79 -6.17
N VAL A 17 3.38 -9.67 -5.24
CA VAL A 17 3.46 -9.37 -3.81
C VAL A 17 4.89 -9.06 -3.39
N GLU A 18 5.87 -9.75 -3.96
CA GLU A 18 7.26 -9.53 -3.61
C GLU A 18 7.72 -8.11 -3.99
N LYS A 19 7.33 -7.64 -5.16
CA LYS A 19 7.63 -6.27 -5.59
C LYS A 19 6.94 -5.25 -4.69
N LEU A 20 5.70 -5.53 -4.31
CA LEU A 20 4.95 -4.67 -3.39
C LEU A 20 5.67 -4.60 -2.04
N ASN A 21 6.07 -5.74 -1.49
CA ASN A 21 6.75 -5.78 -0.20
C ASN A 21 8.07 -5.01 -0.23
N GLN A 22 8.81 -5.11 -1.32
CA GLN A 22 10.05 -4.38 -1.51
C GLN A 22 9.80 -2.87 -1.51
N LEU A 23 8.76 -2.45 -2.22
CA LEU A 23 8.37 -1.05 -2.29
C LEU A 23 7.96 -0.52 -0.91
N LEU A 24 7.16 -1.29 -0.17
CA LEU A 24 6.73 -0.91 1.17
C LEU A 24 7.91 -0.82 2.12
N HIS A 25 8.91 -1.68 1.94
CA HIS A 25 10.13 -1.63 2.75
C HIS A 25 10.88 -0.31 2.53
N GLU A 26 10.94 0.18 1.30
CA GLU A 26 11.58 1.46 0.99
C GLU A 26 10.91 2.63 1.72
N TYR A 27 9.62 2.53 1.98
CA TYR A 27 8.85 3.58 2.66
C TYR A 27 8.62 3.26 4.13
N GLY A 28 9.35 2.28 4.65
CA GLY A 28 9.10 1.76 6.00
C GLY A 28 9.15 2.79 7.11
N SER A 29 10.02 3.81 6.97
CA SER A 29 10.14 4.85 8.00
C SER A 29 8.87 5.70 8.14
N TYR A 30 8.01 5.70 7.14
CA TYR A 30 6.75 6.46 7.15
C TYR A 30 5.54 5.60 7.53
N ILE A 31 5.70 4.29 7.57
CA ILE A 31 4.60 3.36 7.84
C ILE A 31 4.48 3.14 9.35
N ILE A 32 3.28 3.44 9.89
CA ILE A 32 3.02 3.28 11.32
C ILE A 32 2.26 1.99 11.63
N GLY A 33 1.70 1.33 10.62
CA GLY A 33 1.03 0.06 10.81
C GLY A 33 0.68 -0.57 9.49
N ARG A 34 0.51 -1.88 9.53
CA ARG A 34 0.24 -2.66 8.33
C ARG A 34 -0.61 -3.88 8.69
N MET A 35 -1.58 -4.20 7.85
CA MET A 35 -2.40 -5.38 8.00
C MET A 35 -2.57 -6.05 6.63
N GLY A 36 -2.45 -7.37 6.59
CA GLY A 36 -2.62 -8.09 5.35
C GLY A 36 -3.45 -9.35 5.56
N ILE A 37 -4.37 -9.60 4.62
CA ILE A 37 -5.23 -10.77 4.65
C ILE A 37 -5.09 -11.51 3.32
N PRO A 38 -4.43 -12.68 3.31
CA PRO A 38 -4.43 -13.51 2.11
C PRO A 38 -5.79 -14.22 1.99
N TYR A 39 -6.52 -13.90 0.94
CA TYR A 39 -7.84 -14.51 0.73
C TYR A 39 -7.73 -15.57 -0.38
N ARG A 40 -7.46 -16.78 0.05
CA ARG A 40 -7.11 -17.89 -0.85
C ARG A 40 -8.25 -18.30 -1.78
N GLU A 41 -9.48 -18.19 -1.34
CA GLU A 41 -10.65 -18.58 -2.13
C GLU A 41 -10.75 -17.79 -3.44
N ARG A 42 -10.25 -16.56 -3.44
CA ARG A 42 -10.26 -15.71 -4.62
C ARG A 42 -8.85 -15.44 -5.15
N MET A 43 -7.84 -16.03 -4.51
CA MET A 43 -6.42 -15.86 -4.86
C MET A 43 -6.01 -14.38 -4.89
N ILE A 44 -6.51 -13.61 -3.93
CA ILE A 44 -6.15 -12.20 -3.79
C ILE A 44 -5.57 -11.93 -2.41
N HIS A 45 -4.84 -10.82 -2.30
CA HIS A 45 -4.38 -10.30 -1.02
C HIS A 45 -5.01 -8.94 -0.79
N VAL A 46 -5.54 -8.74 0.42
CA VAL A 46 -6.10 -7.46 0.85
C VAL A 46 -5.15 -6.87 1.87
N ILE A 47 -4.59 -5.71 1.58
CA ILE A 47 -3.57 -5.10 2.41
C ILE A 47 -3.97 -3.67 2.77
N SER A 48 -3.73 -3.28 4.01
CA SER A 48 -3.99 -1.93 4.48
C SER A 48 -2.72 -1.40 5.14
N ILE A 49 -2.30 -0.20 4.73
CA ILE A 49 -1.10 0.47 5.24
C ILE A 49 -1.52 1.78 5.88
N ALA A 50 -1.10 2.01 7.11
CA ALA A 50 -1.29 3.31 7.75
C ALA A 50 0.04 4.06 7.72
N MET A 51 0.01 5.33 7.35
CA MET A 51 1.20 6.15 7.17
C MET A 51 1.09 7.48 7.89
N ASP A 52 2.23 7.99 8.30
CA ASP A 52 2.40 9.36 8.76
C ASP A 52 3.53 9.96 7.93
N ALA A 53 3.19 10.80 6.96
CA ALA A 53 4.15 11.27 5.97
C ALA A 53 3.69 12.55 5.29
N PRO A 54 4.62 13.27 4.63
CA PRO A 54 4.23 14.39 3.77
C PRO A 54 3.30 13.91 2.66
N GLN A 55 2.40 14.77 2.23
CA GLN A 55 1.44 14.46 1.17
C GLN A 55 2.12 13.89 -0.08
N ASP A 56 3.23 14.51 -0.48
CA ASP A 56 3.96 14.10 -1.68
C ASP A 56 4.48 12.67 -1.56
N THR A 57 4.95 12.29 -0.38
CA THR A 57 5.44 10.95 -0.11
C THR A 57 4.33 9.93 -0.22
N ILE A 58 3.16 10.23 0.35
CA ILE A 58 2.00 9.34 0.29
C ILE A 58 1.55 9.18 -1.16
N ASN A 59 1.48 10.27 -1.90
CA ASN A 59 1.08 10.23 -3.32
C ASN A 59 2.07 9.43 -4.15
N ALA A 60 3.37 9.60 -3.89
CA ALA A 60 4.41 8.88 -4.60
C ALA A 60 4.28 7.37 -4.39
N LEU A 61 4.09 6.96 -3.14
CA LEU A 61 3.94 5.54 -2.82
C LEU A 61 2.67 4.96 -3.45
N THR A 62 1.54 5.66 -3.28
CA THR A 62 0.27 5.21 -3.85
C THR A 62 0.37 5.05 -5.36
N GLY A 63 1.01 6.00 -6.04
CA GLY A 63 1.21 5.93 -7.48
C GLY A 63 2.10 4.76 -7.92
N LYS A 64 3.18 4.53 -7.18
CA LYS A 64 4.08 3.41 -7.47
C LYS A 64 3.38 2.06 -7.28
N ILE A 65 2.59 1.93 -6.20
CA ILE A 65 1.83 0.70 -5.96
C ILE A 65 0.84 0.47 -7.11
N GLY A 66 0.14 1.51 -7.52
CA GLY A 66 -0.86 1.40 -8.58
C GLY A 66 -0.30 1.04 -9.95
N ARG A 67 1.01 1.22 -10.16
CA ARG A 67 1.66 0.82 -11.41
C ARG A 67 2.08 -0.64 -11.44
N LEU A 68 2.04 -1.33 -10.32
CA LEU A 68 2.35 -2.76 -10.29
C LEU A 68 1.20 -3.51 -10.94
N GLU A 69 1.54 -4.52 -11.74
CA GLU A 69 0.53 -5.27 -12.47
C GLU A 69 -0.40 -6.03 -11.55
N GLY A 70 -1.71 -5.90 -11.80
CA GLY A 70 -2.72 -6.60 -11.01
C GLY A 70 -2.89 -6.08 -9.60
N ILE A 71 -2.40 -4.87 -9.32
CA ILE A 71 -2.52 -4.26 -7.99
C ILE A 71 -3.25 -2.93 -8.10
N SER A 72 -4.26 -2.76 -7.23
CA SER A 72 -5.03 -1.52 -7.11
C SER A 72 -4.75 -0.89 -5.76
N ALA A 73 -4.65 0.43 -5.71
CA ALA A 73 -4.42 1.14 -4.47
C ALA A 73 -5.20 2.44 -4.42
N LYS A 74 -5.74 2.75 -3.24
CA LYS A 74 -6.40 4.03 -2.98
C LYS A 74 -6.05 4.51 -1.58
N ALA A 75 -5.89 5.82 -1.45
CA ALA A 75 -5.54 6.43 -0.18
C ALA A 75 -6.70 7.25 0.39
N VAL A 76 -6.84 7.19 1.71
CA VAL A 76 -7.75 8.03 2.48
C VAL A 76 -6.88 8.85 3.41
N TYR A 77 -7.13 10.14 3.48
CA TYR A 77 -6.29 11.07 4.24
C TYR A 77 -7.03 11.66 5.42
N SER A 78 -6.27 11.97 6.48
CA SER A 78 -6.78 12.80 7.55
C SER A 78 -6.98 14.24 7.04
N LYS A 79 -7.87 14.94 7.70
CA LYS A 79 -8.14 16.34 7.35
C LYS A 79 -7.15 17.33 7.97
#